data_09edff1305d64cc6d64ea4c097299c2e
#
_entry.id   09edff1305d64cc6d64ea4c097299c2e
#
_cell.length_a   1.000
_cell.length_b   1.000
_cell.length_c   1.000
_cell.angle_alpha   90.00
_cell.angle_beta   90.00
_cell.angle_gamma   90.00
#
_symmetry.space_group_name_H-M   'P 1'
#
loop_
_entity.id
_entity.type
_entity.pdbx_description
1 polymer ?
#
loop_
_entity_poly.entity_id
_entity_poly.type
_entity_poly.pdbx_seq_one_letter_code
_entity_poly.pdbx_strand_id
1 'polypeptide(L)'
;MLVSQYDHILVVTSFIVAILASSTAMNMAGRVTTSSGNVARIWLLGGSVAMGIGIWAMHFIGMLAMSLPVTLSYDPLITAASLLIAIGSALFALWLVCGSELKVSRLIPGSLVLGCGIAAMHYTGMAALLVEPGIVWAWGWVTLSVVIALLASVAALWLTFRLRQDVGHVALMRAGAAIIMGIAIAGMHYTGMMAANFPSHTHATHMGVNTRWLALVVTLVTLAILGISLLVSMFDARLQARTSLLASSLAEANKELAQLALHDTLTRLPNRILLEDRLDQAIRKADREESRFALMFMDLDGFKAVNDAYGHNTGDRLLVAVTERLKEQLRGQFTLARIGGDEFVLLAETDQPNDAAALANALVHAFDNPFAVEPYELVVTLSVGIAFYPHDGKNGRELLFNADAAMYHTKHTGRNGYSFFQPSMNTQAQTQLQLMNDLWLRASVKNSAWCISLNSRRPPGR
;
A
#
# COMPACT_ATOMS: atom_id res chain seq x y z
N MET A 1 -4.38 61.69 21.82
CA MET A 1 -4.57 60.29 21.38
C MET A 1 -4.79 59.45 22.63
N LEU A 2 -5.82 58.59 22.66
CA LEU A 2 -5.95 57.60 23.72
C LEU A 2 -4.85 56.53 23.56
N VAL A 3 -4.31 56.05 24.69
CA VAL A 3 -3.30 54.99 24.71
C VAL A 3 -4.06 53.66 24.83
N SER A 4 -3.86 52.78 23.84
CA SER A 4 -4.39 51.42 23.89
C SER A 4 -3.48 50.53 24.72
N GLN A 5 -4.05 49.72 25.60
CA GLN A 5 -3.36 48.68 26.33
C GLN A 5 -3.79 47.31 25.76
N TYR A 6 -2.90 46.31 25.83
CA TYR A 6 -3.16 44.97 25.32
C TYR A 6 -3.08 43.94 26.43
N ASP A 7 -4.10 43.08 26.50
CA ASP A 7 -4.09 41.88 27.32
C ASP A 7 -3.20 40.81 26.67
N HIS A 8 -2.07 40.51 27.30
CA HIS A 8 -1.07 39.56 26.77
C HIS A 8 -1.63 38.15 26.61
N ILE A 9 -2.61 37.71 27.43
CA ILE A 9 -3.20 36.37 27.34
C ILE A 9 -4.03 36.28 26.07
N LEU A 10 -4.85 37.28 25.79
CA LEU A 10 -5.66 37.35 24.58
C LEU A 10 -4.78 37.50 23.32
N VAL A 11 -3.69 38.23 23.40
CA VAL A 11 -2.70 38.30 22.30
C VAL A 11 -2.15 36.93 21.99
N VAL A 12 -1.61 36.18 22.98
CA VAL A 12 -1.08 34.84 22.79
C VAL A 12 -2.17 33.91 22.28
N THR A 13 -3.39 33.98 22.77
CA THR A 13 -4.54 33.21 22.32
C THR A 13 -4.83 33.47 20.84
N SER A 14 -4.77 34.72 20.38
CA SER A 14 -4.98 35.06 18.97
C SER A 14 -3.94 34.40 18.06
N PHE A 15 -2.66 34.37 18.47
CA PHE A 15 -1.60 33.66 17.73
C PHE A 15 -1.86 32.16 17.66
N ILE A 16 -2.27 31.52 18.77
CA ILE A 16 -2.58 30.11 18.80
C ILE A 16 -3.74 29.81 17.84
N VAL A 17 -4.81 30.61 17.85
CA VAL A 17 -5.95 30.45 16.94
C VAL A 17 -5.53 30.63 15.47
N ALA A 18 -4.66 31.59 15.17
CA ALA A 18 -4.12 31.77 13.82
C ALA A 18 -3.32 30.55 13.33
N ILE A 19 -2.49 29.97 14.20
CA ILE A 19 -1.73 28.75 13.88
C ILE A 19 -2.67 27.55 13.64
N LEU A 20 -3.69 27.38 14.46
CA LEU A 20 -4.67 26.33 14.32
C LEU A 20 -5.52 26.48 13.05
N ALA A 21 -5.95 27.69 12.72
CA ALA A 21 -6.64 28.00 11.47
C ALA A 21 -5.77 27.66 10.25
N SER A 22 -4.50 28.03 10.30
CA SER A 22 -3.52 27.72 9.24
C SER A 22 -3.27 26.21 9.10
N SER A 23 -3.15 25.49 10.20
CA SER A 23 -3.04 24.01 10.20
C SER A 23 -4.28 23.35 9.60
N THR A 24 -5.47 23.84 9.98
CA THR A 24 -6.74 23.36 9.42
C THR A 24 -6.80 23.55 7.91
N ALA A 25 -6.36 24.72 7.40
CA ALA A 25 -6.32 25.01 5.97
C ALA A 25 -5.46 24.00 5.21
N MET A 26 -4.26 23.68 5.70
CA MET A 26 -3.36 22.71 5.07
C MET A 26 -3.95 21.29 5.06
N ASN A 27 -4.54 20.87 6.17
CA ASN A 27 -5.16 19.56 6.27
C ASN A 27 -6.38 19.44 5.34
N MET A 28 -7.21 20.49 5.23
CA MET A 28 -8.36 20.50 4.33
C MET A 28 -7.93 20.51 2.86
N ALA A 29 -6.88 21.25 2.50
CA ALA A 29 -6.32 21.23 1.13
C ALA A 29 -5.88 19.82 0.72
N GLY A 30 -5.22 19.08 1.61
CA GLY A 30 -4.86 17.68 1.39
C GLY A 30 -6.09 16.80 1.13
N ARG A 31 -7.14 16.95 1.93
CA ARG A 31 -8.39 16.18 1.79
C ARG A 31 -9.16 16.47 0.51
N VAL A 32 -9.24 17.74 0.11
CA VAL A 32 -9.87 18.13 -1.16
C VAL A 32 -9.16 17.49 -2.33
N THR A 33 -7.82 17.45 -2.31
CA THR A 33 -7.02 16.91 -3.42
C THR A 33 -7.03 15.38 -3.50
N THR A 34 -7.25 14.68 -2.38
CA THR A 34 -7.34 13.21 -2.33
C THR A 34 -8.77 12.68 -2.53
N SER A 35 -9.76 13.57 -2.49
CA SER A 35 -11.18 13.23 -2.67
C SER A 35 -11.65 13.55 -4.09
N SER A 36 -12.79 12.98 -4.51
CA SER A 36 -13.40 13.22 -5.82
C SER A 36 -14.90 13.54 -5.71
N GLY A 37 -15.45 14.18 -6.75
CA GLY A 37 -16.87 14.44 -6.88
C GLY A 37 -17.47 15.29 -5.73
N ASN A 38 -18.60 14.87 -5.18
CA ASN A 38 -19.31 15.62 -4.14
C ASN A 38 -18.53 15.65 -2.81
N VAL A 39 -17.73 14.64 -2.51
CA VAL A 39 -16.91 14.60 -1.28
C VAL A 39 -15.87 15.71 -1.30
N ALA A 40 -15.20 15.93 -2.43
CA ALA A 40 -14.24 17.02 -2.58
C ALA A 40 -14.90 18.39 -2.40
N ARG A 41 -16.14 18.57 -2.89
CA ARG A 41 -16.92 19.82 -2.70
C ARG A 41 -17.28 20.05 -1.23
N ILE A 42 -17.68 18.99 -0.50
CA ILE A 42 -17.97 19.09 0.94
C ILE A 42 -16.71 19.50 1.71
N TRP A 43 -15.55 18.89 1.42
CA TRP A 43 -14.29 19.27 2.05
C TRP A 43 -13.86 20.69 1.69
N LEU A 44 -14.07 21.12 0.44
CA LEU A 44 -13.77 22.49 0.01
C LEU A 44 -14.62 23.51 0.77
N LEU A 45 -15.94 23.33 0.82
CA LEU A 45 -16.84 24.25 1.49
C LEU A 45 -16.66 24.22 3.02
N GLY A 46 -16.64 23.04 3.63
CA GLY A 46 -16.44 22.89 5.07
C GLY A 46 -15.08 23.43 5.54
N GLY A 47 -14.01 23.14 4.78
CA GLY A 47 -12.68 23.66 5.03
C GLY A 47 -12.58 25.17 4.92
N SER A 48 -13.28 25.75 3.93
CA SER A 48 -13.34 27.21 3.73
C SER A 48 -14.06 27.91 4.86
N VAL A 49 -15.16 27.36 5.32
CA VAL A 49 -15.91 27.86 6.48
C VAL A 49 -15.05 27.79 7.74
N ALA A 50 -14.43 26.64 8.02
CA ALA A 50 -13.59 26.46 9.20
C ALA A 50 -12.37 27.41 9.20
N MET A 51 -11.68 27.54 8.06
CA MET A 51 -10.53 28.44 7.90
C MET A 51 -10.96 29.91 8.03
N GLY A 52 -12.03 30.34 7.35
CA GLY A 52 -12.52 31.71 7.37
C GLY A 52 -12.95 32.13 8.76
N ILE A 53 -13.68 31.27 9.47
CA ILE A 53 -14.09 31.51 10.86
C ILE A 53 -12.83 31.58 11.77
N GLY A 54 -11.82 30.73 11.56
CA GLY A 54 -10.59 30.73 12.34
C GLY A 54 -9.81 32.05 12.20
N ILE A 55 -9.68 32.56 10.97
CA ILE A 55 -9.02 33.87 10.70
C ILE A 55 -9.84 35.01 11.29
N TRP A 56 -11.15 34.98 11.13
CA TRP A 56 -12.07 35.97 11.72
C TRP A 56 -12.03 35.96 13.26
N ALA A 57 -12.06 34.76 13.86
CA ALA A 57 -11.96 34.61 15.32
C ALA A 57 -10.63 35.15 15.87
N MET A 58 -9.49 34.85 15.20
CA MET A 58 -8.20 35.42 15.55
C MET A 58 -8.24 36.97 15.54
N HIS A 59 -8.82 37.56 14.47
CA HIS A 59 -8.95 39.02 14.36
C HIS A 59 -9.74 39.61 15.52
N PHE A 60 -10.92 39.06 15.86
CA PHE A 60 -11.73 39.58 16.94
C PHE A 60 -11.18 39.25 18.31
N ILE A 61 -10.47 38.15 18.54
CA ILE A 61 -9.71 37.91 19.76
C ILE A 61 -8.61 39.01 19.94
N GLY A 62 -7.90 39.34 18.83
CA GLY A 62 -6.93 40.45 18.82
C GLY A 62 -7.57 41.81 19.09
N MET A 63 -8.76 42.07 18.56
CA MET A 63 -9.58 43.25 18.85
C MET A 63 -10.00 43.31 20.34
N LEU A 64 -10.41 42.17 20.91
CA LEU A 64 -10.78 42.05 22.32
C LEU A 64 -9.59 42.17 23.26
N ALA A 65 -8.37 41.90 22.77
CA ALA A 65 -7.14 42.10 23.52
C ALA A 65 -6.84 43.59 23.73
N MET A 66 -7.33 44.47 22.84
CA MET A 66 -7.16 45.92 22.96
C MET A 66 -8.16 46.50 23.95
N SER A 67 -7.73 47.19 24.95
CA SER A 67 -8.52 47.97 25.91
C SER A 67 -8.32 49.46 25.72
N LEU A 68 -9.40 50.18 25.66
CA LEU A 68 -9.44 51.64 25.68
C LEU A 68 -10.20 52.10 26.94
N PRO A 69 -9.99 53.31 27.43
CA PRO A 69 -10.69 53.84 28.62
C PRO A 69 -12.15 54.21 28.31
N VAL A 70 -12.76 53.57 27.31
CA VAL A 70 -14.18 53.72 26.86
C VAL A 70 -14.78 52.33 26.62
N THR A 71 -16.09 52.21 26.88
CA THR A 71 -16.80 50.94 26.55
C THR A 71 -16.93 50.80 25.06
N LEU A 72 -16.38 49.66 24.53
CA LEU A 72 -16.44 49.38 23.11
C LEU A 72 -17.72 48.60 22.75
N SER A 73 -18.33 48.95 21.60
CA SER A 73 -19.42 48.22 21.00
C SER A 73 -19.20 48.01 19.50
N TYR A 74 -19.81 46.99 18.90
CA TYR A 74 -19.58 46.57 17.53
C TYR A 74 -20.90 46.54 16.76
N ASP A 75 -20.87 47.00 15.50
CA ASP A 75 -21.96 46.86 14.59
C ASP A 75 -22.12 45.37 14.16
N PRO A 76 -23.29 44.72 14.41
CA PRO A 76 -23.47 43.31 14.12
C PRO A 76 -23.46 43.02 12.62
N LEU A 77 -23.93 43.94 11.78
CA LEU A 77 -24.02 43.74 10.33
C LEU A 77 -22.65 43.82 9.69
N ILE A 78 -21.82 44.81 10.07
CA ILE A 78 -20.46 44.98 9.58
C ILE A 78 -19.58 43.82 10.10
N THR A 79 -19.79 43.40 11.35
CA THR A 79 -19.11 42.20 11.92
C THR A 79 -19.44 40.95 11.13
N ALA A 80 -20.71 40.73 10.77
CA ALA A 80 -21.10 39.58 9.93
C ALA A 80 -20.55 39.71 8.50
N ALA A 81 -20.50 40.90 7.92
CA ALA A 81 -19.90 41.12 6.60
C ALA A 81 -18.42 40.79 6.60
N SER A 82 -17.66 41.15 7.66
CA SER A 82 -16.24 40.76 7.78
C SER A 82 -16.05 39.23 7.82
N LEU A 83 -16.94 38.49 8.46
CA LEU A 83 -16.94 37.03 8.48
C LEU A 83 -17.14 36.44 7.08
N LEU A 84 -18.12 36.98 6.31
CA LEU A 84 -18.35 36.51 4.94
C LEU A 84 -17.17 36.76 4.02
N ILE A 85 -16.48 37.90 4.18
CA ILE A 85 -15.24 38.21 3.47
C ILE A 85 -14.15 37.19 3.82
N ALA A 86 -14.00 36.83 5.10
CA ALA A 86 -13.05 35.80 5.53
C ALA A 86 -13.33 34.44 4.90
N ILE A 87 -14.59 33.97 4.94
CA ILE A 87 -15.01 32.71 4.35
C ILE A 87 -14.82 32.71 2.82
N GLY A 88 -15.17 33.80 2.15
CA GLY A 88 -15.00 33.94 0.69
C GLY A 88 -13.53 33.91 0.28
N SER A 89 -12.66 34.60 1.05
CA SER A 89 -11.21 34.59 0.83
C SER A 89 -10.60 33.22 1.04
N ALA A 90 -11.05 32.48 2.09
CA ALA A 90 -10.62 31.12 2.38
C ALA A 90 -11.09 30.14 1.30
N LEU A 91 -12.34 30.28 0.79
CA LEU A 91 -12.86 29.47 -0.31
C LEU A 91 -12.05 29.67 -1.58
N PHE A 92 -11.74 30.90 -1.92
CA PHE A 92 -10.92 31.23 -3.06
C PHE A 92 -9.50 30.61 -2.94
N ALA A 93 -8.87 30.75 -1.77
CA ALA A 93 -7.54 30.19 -1.52
C ALA A 93 -7.50 28.68 -1.64
N LEU A 94 -8.44 27.97 -1.00
CA LEU A 94 -8.53 26.51 -1.08
C LEU A 94 -8.86 26.03 -2.49
N TRP A 95 -9.78 26.69 -3.19
CA TRP A 95 -10.09 26.37 -4.57
C TRP A 95 -8.87 26.50 -5.49
N LEU A 96 -8.06 27.55 -5.33
CA LEU A 96 -6.87 27.79 -6.11
C LEU A 96 -5.77 26.73 -5.86
N VAL A 97 -5.54 26.42 -4.59
CA VAL A 97 -4.49 25.45 -4.18
C VAL A 97 -4.86 24.01 -4.56
N CYS A 98 -6.14 23.67 -4.63
CA CYS A 98 -6.60 22.33 -5.01
C CYS A 98 -6.56 22.07 -6.52
N GLY A 99 -6.20 23.04 -7.35
CA GLY A 99 -5.94 22.86 -8.77
C GLY A 99 -4.76 21.91 -9.03
N SER A 100 -4.69 21.32 -10.24
CA SER A 100 -3.63 20.36 -10.62
C SER A 100 -2.22 20.96 -10.56
N GLU A 101 -2.09 22.19 -11.00
CA GLU A 101 -0.82 22.93 -11.06
C GLU A 101 -0.98 24.36 -10.53
N LEU A 102 -0.02 24.80 -9.71
CA LEU A 102 0.09 26.18 -9.27
C LEU A 102 1.22 26.89 -10.05
N LYS A 103 0.88 27.36 -11.27
CA LYS A 103 1.81 28.16 -12.07
C LYS A 103 1.99 29.55 -11.45
N VAL A 104 3.16 30.18 -11.66
CA VAL A 104 3.45 31.55 -11.21
C VAL A 104 2.39 32.55 -11.69
N SER A 105 1.86 32.34 -12.91
CA SER A 105 0.78 33.15 -13.50
C SER A 105 -0.55 33.07 -12.72
N ARG A 106 -0.76 32.06 -11.88
CA ARG A 106 -1.92 31.93 -10.98
C ARG A 106 -1.56 32.27 -9.52
N LEU A 107 -0.33 32.03 -9.12
CA LEU A 107 0.13 32.32 -7.77
C LEU A 107 0.08 33.81 -7.45
N ILE A 108 0.62 34.65 -8.34
CA ILE A 108 0.68 36.11 -8.09
C ILE A 108 -0.72 36.73 -8.02
N PRO A 109 -1.61 36.61 -9.01
CA PRO A 109 -2.95 37.16 -8.90
C PRO A 109 -3.78 36.51 -7.79
N GLY A 110 -3.58 35.20 -7.53
CA GLY A 110 -4.22 34.50 -6.44
C GLY A 110 -3.82 35.04 -5.06
N SER A 111 -2.54 35.33 -4.88
CA SER A 111 -2.03 35.95 -3.65
C SER A 111 -2.50 37.39 -3.47
N LEU A 112 -2.65 38.13 -4.56
CA LEU A 112 -3.20 39.47 -4.53
C LEU A 112 -4.67 39.46 -4.05
N VAL A 113 -5.49 38.59 -4.63
CA VAL A 113 -6.91 38.46 -4.23
C VAL A 113 -7.03 38.00 -2.77
N LEU A 114 -6.24 36.98 -2.35
CA LEU A 114 -6.24 36.50 -0.99
C LEU A 114 -5.78 37.57 0.00
N GLY A 115 -4.65 38.22 -0.28
CA GLY A 115 -4.09 39.26 0.60
C GLY A 115 -5.00 40.47 0.73
N CYS A 116 -5.61 40.92 -0.38
CA CYS A 116 -6.63 41.96 -0.35
C CYS A 116 -7.88 41.52 0.42
N GLY A 117 -8.30 40.26 0.30
CA GLY A 117 -9.41 39.70 1.04
C GLY A 117 -9.17 39.63 2.55
N ILE A 118 -7.96 39.26 2.97
CA ILE A 118 -7.56 39.25 4.40
C ILE A 118 -7.50 40.68 4.95
N ALA A 119 -6.91 41.63 4.20
CA ALA A 119 -6.88 43.04 4.58
C ALA A 119 -8.30 43.63 4.61
N ALA A 120 -9.13 43.32 3.63
CA ALA A 120 -10.53 43.77 3.61
C ALA A 120 -11.31 43.26 4.82
N MET A 121 -11.16 41.97 5.19
CA MET A 121 -11.76 41.41 6.41
C MET A 121 -11.30 42.17 7.65
N HIS A 122 -9.98 42.42 7.79
CA HIS A 122 -9.42 43.13 8.95
C HIS A 122 -9.97 44.53 9.05
N TYR A 123 -9.89 45.35 7.99
CA TYR A 123 -10.34 46.75 8.03
C TYR A 123 -11.89 46.89 8.10
N THR A 124 -12.64 45.94 7.53
CA THR A 124 -14.09 45.87 7.74
C THR A 124 -14.40 45.50 9.21
N GLY A 125 -13.65 44.56 9.81
CA GLY A 125 -13.78 44.26 11.23
C GLY A 125 -13.45 45.45 12.15
N MET A 126 -12.42 46.21 11.80
CA MET A 126 -12.10 47.49 12.51
C MET A 126 -13.20 48.54 12.33
N ALA A 127 -13.79 48.67 11.15
CA ALA A 127 -14.89 49.57 10.85
C ALA A 127 -16.18 49.21 11.60
N ALA A 128 -16.29 47.96 12.08
CA ALA A 128 -17.43 47.54 12.94
C ALA A 128 -17.40 48.23 14.33
N LEU A 129 -16.26 48.79 14.74
CA LEU A 129 -16.11 49.45 16.03
C LEU A 129 -16.88 50.79 16.04
N LEU A 130 -17.87 50.86 16.91
CA LEU A 130 -18.74 52.03 17.05
C LEU A 130 -18.16 53.05 17.99
N VAL A 131 -17.37 53.98 17.46
CA VAL A 131 -16.68 55.05 18.21
C VAL A 131 -16.81 56.41 17.50
N GLU A 132 -17.03 57.49 18.23
CA GLU A 132 -17.10 58.86 17.72
C GLU A 132 -16.11 59.76 18.46
N PRO A 133 -15.30 60.57 17.74
CA PRO A 133 -15.08 60.53 16.31
C PRO A 133 -14.38 59.21 15.90
N GLY A 134 -14.60 58.78 14.65
CA GLY A 134 -14.08 57.52 14.12
C GLY A 134 -12.56 57.40 14.17
N ILE A 135 -12.07 56.24 13.75
CA ILE A 135 -10.66 55.89 13.71
C ILE A 135 -9.88 56.82 12.76
N VAL A 136 -8.81 57.44 13.25
CA VAL A 136 -7.86 58.19 12.43
C VAL A 136 -6.74 57.28 11.99
N TRP A 137 -6.66 57.03 10.69
CA TRP A 137 -5.72 56.06 10.13
C TRP A 137 -4.34 56.61 9.89
N ALA A 138 -3.30 55.95 10.41
CA ALA A 138 -1.90 56.18 10.07
C ALA A 138 -1.55 55.38 8.80
N TRP A 139 -1.69 56.01 7.62
CA TRP A 139 -1.59 55.37 6.30
C TRP A 139 -0.27 54.59 6.09
N GLY A 140 0.84 54.97 6.71
CA GLY A 140 2.08 54.20 6.65
C GLY A 140 1.94 52.78 7.24
N TRP A 141 1.29 52.66 8.39
CA TRP A 141 1.03 51.38 9.05
C TRP A 141 -0.05 50.56 8.28
N VAL A 142 -1.05 51.28 7.71
CA VAL A 142 -2.04 50.61 6.82
C VAL A 142 -1.34 49.94 5.63
N THR A 143 -0.46 50.72 4.95
CA THR A 143 0.27 50.19 3.79
C THR A 143 1.17 49.04 4.19
N LEU A 144 1.87 49.11 5.31
CA LEU A 144 2.75 48.04 5.80
C LEU A 144 1.93 46.75 6.10
N SER A 145 0.78 46.90 6.77
CA SER A 145 -0.08 45.72 7.06
C SER A 145 -0.60 45.04 5.78
N VAL A 146 -0.97 45.81 4.77
CA VAL A 146 -1.41 45.28 3.48
C VAL A 146 -0.25 44.57 2.76
N VAL A 147 0.96 45.14 2.79
CA VAL A 147 2.18 44.49 2.22
C VAL A 147 2.43 43.15 2.93
N ILE A 148 2.36 43.12 4.28
CA ILE A 148 2.48 41.88 5.03
C ILE A 148 1.40 40.88 4.62
N ALA A 149 0.13 41.29 4.45
CA ALA A 149 -0.95 40.43 3.99
C ALA A 149 -0.65 39.79 2.62
N LEU A 150 -0.16 40.57 1.68
CA LEU A 150 0.21 40.12 0.34
C LEU A 150 1.36 39.09 0.39
N LEU A 151 2.44 39.40 1.08
CA LEU A 151 3.59 38.50 1.23
C LEU A 151 3.21 37.21 1.96
N ALA A 152 2.43 37.31 3.04
CA ALA A 152 1.90 36.16 3.76
C ALA A 152 1.03 35.30 2.87
N SER A 153 0.22 35.90 1.98
CA SER A 153 -0.66 35.17 1.04
C SER A 153 0.13 34.41 -0.02
N VAL A 154 1.25 34.99 -0.53
CA VAL A 154 2.17 34.27 -1.43
C VAL A 154 2.73 33.03 -0.73
N ALA A 155 3.28 33.21 0.47
CA ALA A 155 3.84 32.11 1.26
C ALA A 155 2.78 31.06 1.60
N ALA A 156 1.57 31.47 2.00
CA ALA A 156 0.47 30.62 2.35
C ALA A 156 0.03 29.72 1.19
N LEU A 157 -0.23 30.31 0.01
CA LEU A 157 -0.64 29.55 -1.17
C LEU A 157 0.47 28.61 -1.63
N TRP A 158 1.72 29.06 -1.66
CA TRP A 158 2.86 28.24 -2.07
C TRP A 158 3.11 27.07 -1.11
N LEU A 159 3.16 27.31 0.20
CA LEU A 159 3.38 26.29 1.22
C LEU A 159 2.23 25.26 1.22
N THR A 160 0.99 25.74 1.20
CA THR A 160 -0.19 24.85 1.19
C THR A 160 -0.22 23.98 -0.05
N PHE A 161 0.10 24.55 -1.22
CA PHE A 161 0.22 23.77 -2.47
C PHE A 161 1.34 22.75 -2.41
N ARG A 162 2.53 23.14 -1.91
CA ARG A 162 3.70 22.28 -1.83
C ARG A 162 3.51 21.10 -0.85
N LEU A 163 2.79 21.35 0.26
CA LEU A 163 2.62 20.41 1.36
C LEU A 163 1.26 19.68 1.35
N ARG A 164 0.46 19.82 0.29
CA ARG A 164 -0.87 19.20 0.21
C ARG A 164 -0.84 17.68 0.03
N GLN A 165 0.25 17.10 -0.52
CA GLN A 165 0.42 15.67 -0.73
C GLN A 165 1.14 15.02 0.44
N ASP A 166 0.67 13.83 0.85
CA ASP A 166 1.31 13.06 1.91
C ASP A 166 2.53 12.29 1.37
N VAL A 167 3.71 12.86 1.61
CA VAL A 167 5.00 12.19 1.41
C VAL A 167 5.69 12.15 2.77
N GLY A 168 6.33 11.06 3.16
CA GLY A 168 6.92 10.88 4.49
C GLY A 168 7.62 12.14 5.04
N HIS A 169 7.53 12.40 6.34
CA HIS A 169 7.99 13.60 7.07
C HIS A 169 7.19 14.92 6.84
N VAL A 170 6.10 14.90 6.06
CA VAL A 170 5.30 16.10 5.75
C VAL A 170 4.58 16.68 6.98
N ALA A 171 4.26 15.86 7.98
CA ALA A 171 3.54 16.32 9.19
C ALA A 171 4.32 17.42 9.94
N LEU A 172 5.63 17.25 10.13
CA LEU A 172 6.47 18.25 10.81
C LEU A 172 6.61 19.53 9.96
N MET A 173 6.75 19.38 8.64
CA MET A 173 6.81 20.53 7.71
C MET A 173 5.49 21.30 7.68
N ARG A 174 4.33 20.61 7.71
CA ARG A 174 3.00 21.22 7.82
C ARG A 174 2.86 21.98 9.13
N ALA A 175 3.31 21.43 10.26
CA ALA A 175 3.29 22.10 11.55
C ALA A 175 4.15 23.38 11.53
N GLY A 176 5.38 23.32 11.02
CA GLY A 176 6.25 24.49 10.85
C GLY A 176 5.65 25.56 9.94
N ALA A 177 5.06 25.14 8.80
CA ALA A 177 4.39 26.05 7.89
C ALA A 177 3.15 26.71 8.51
N ALA A 178 2.35 25.97 9.29
CA ALA A 178 1.21 26.51 10.01
C ALA A 178 1.61 27.55 11.05
N ILE A 179 2.73 27.34 11.76
CA ILE A 179 3.29 28.32 12.71
C ILE A 179 3.71 29.60 11.97
N ILE A 180 4.47 29.49 10.87
CA ILE A 180 4.91 30.64 10.10
C ILE A 180 3.71 31.42 9.55
N MET A 181 2.71 30.73 8.99
CA MET A 181 1.50 31.38 8.50
C MET A 181 0.69 32.04 9.60
N GLY A 182 0.53 31.38 10.74
CA GLY A 182 -0.16 31.93 11.90
C GLY A 182 0.51 33.22 12.40
N ILE A 183 1.83 33.23 12.51
CA ILE A 183 2.61 34.41 12.86
C ILE A 183 2.45 35.55 11.84
N ALA A 184 2.46 35.21 10.54
CA ALA A 184 2.30 36.20 9.47
C ALA A 184 0.90 36.84 9.47
N ILE A 185 -0.16 36.06 9.70
CA ILE A 185 -1.55 36.56 9.80
C ILE A 185 -1.71 37.42 11.03
N ALA A 186 -1.25 36.98 12.21
CA ALA A 186 -1.28 37.77 13.42
C ALA A 186 -0.40 39.05 13.32
N GLY A 187 0.76 38.93 12.70
CA GLY A 187 1.64 40.06 12.40
C GLY A 187 0.98 41.17 11.57
N MET A 188 0.25 40.75 10.50
CA MET A 188 -0.56 41.68 9.70
C MET A 188 -1.64 42.36 10.55
N HIS A 189 -2.37 41.56 11.37
CA HIS A 189 -3.42 42.09 12.23
C HIS A 189 -2.91 43.15 13.22
N TYR A 190 -1.86 42.82 13.97
CA TYR A 190 -1.33 43.79 14.96
C TYR A 190 -0.64 45.00 14.32
N THR A 191 -0.02 44.86 13.15
CA THR A 191 0.45 45.99 12.35
C THR A 191 -0.71 46.88 11.90
N GLY A 192 -1.83 46.28 11.48
CA GLY A 192 -3.07 47.01 11.17
C GLY A 192 -3.70 47.70 12.39
N MET A 193 -3.61 47.09 13.57
CA MET A 193 -4.04 47.71 14.83
C MET A 193 -3.20 48.93 15.20
N MET A 194 -1.90 48.89 14.91
CA MET A 194 -1.01 50.08 15.12
C MET A 194 -1.36 51.26 14.20
N ALA A 195 -2.09 51.00 13.10
CA ALA A 195 -2.58 52.05 12.21
C ALA A 195 -3.77 52.85 12.79
N ALA A 196 -4.47 52.27 13.80
CA ALA A 196 -5.67 52.86 14.37
C ALA A 196 -5.33 53.85 15.52
N ASN A 197 -5.55 55.11 15.28
CA ASN A 197 -5.39 56.15 16.28
C ASN A 197 -6.76 56.64 16.77
N PHE A 198 -6.90 56.78 18.08
CA PHE A 198 -8.13 57.20 18.71
C PHE A 198 -7.93 58.60 19.32
N PRO A 199 -8.69 59.63 18.89
CA PRO A 199 -8.62 60.96 19.49
C PRO A 199 -8.92 60.95 21.00
N SER A 200 -8.38 61.93 21.75
CA SER A 200 -8.56 61.95 23.21
C SER A 200 -10.00 62.14 23.68
N HIS A 201 -10.87 62.62 22.82
CA HIS A 201 -12.31 62.86 23.07
C HIS A 201 -13.21 61.75 22.46
N THR A 202 -12.62 60.62 22.11
CA THR A 202 -13.39 59.47 21.62
C THR A 202 -14.32 58.93 22.68
N HIS A 203 -15.58 58.73 22.34
CA HIS A 203 -16.61 58.12 23.17
C HIS A 203 -17.35 57.01 22.40
N ALA A 204 -17.96 56.07 23.13
CA ALA A 204 -18.68 54.96 22.55
C ALA A 204 -20.11 55.41 22.18
N THR A 205 -20.62 54.92 21.06
CA THR A 205 -22.05 55.01 20.74
C THR A 205 -22.78 53.77 21.32
N HIS A 206 -23.94 53.99 21.92
CA HIS A 206 -24.65 52.92 22.66
C HIS A 206 -25.48 51.95 21.79
N MET A 207 -25.29 51.92 20.48
CA MET A 207 -26.17 51.26 19.50
C MET A 207 -25.65 49.92 18.93
N GLY A 208 -24.78 49.19 19.64
CA GLY A 208 -24.18 47.97 19.11
C GLY A 208 -24.15 46.77 20.07
N VAL A 209 -23.60 45.67 19.60
CA VAL A 209 -23.29 44.49 20.41
C VAL A 209 -22.16 44.81 21.36
N ASN A 210 -22.35 44.57 22.66
CA ASN A 210 -21.32 44.81 23.61
C ASN A 210 -20.19 43.78 23.51
N THR A 211 -18.99 44.19 24.01
CA THR A 211 -17.79 43.37 23.96
C THR A 211 -17.96 41.97 24.60
N ARG A 212 -18.80 41.85 25.65
CA ARG A 212 -19.04 40.56 26.33
C ARG A 212 -19.78 39.57 25.43
N TRP A 213 -20.81 39.99 24.68
CA TRP A 213 -21.51 39.16 23.73
C TRP A 213 -20.61 38.74 22.56
N LEU A 214 -19.81 39.68 22.04
CA LEU A 214 -18.86 39.37 20.98
C LEU A 214 -17.84 38.35 21.46
N ALA A 215 -17.26 38.53 22.67
CA ALA A 215 -16.33 37.59 23.27
C ALA A 215 -16.95 36.20 23.43
N LEU A 216 -18.21 36.11 23.87
CA LEU A 216 -18.91 34.83 24.01
C LEU A 216 -19.09 34.13 22.65
N VAL A 217 -19.54 34.85 21.63
CA VAL A 217 -19.71 34.30 20.28
C VAL A 217 -18.41 33.83 19.70
N VAL A 218 -17.34 34.65 19.76
CA VAL A 218 -16.03 34.32 19.26
C VAL A 218 -15.46 33.08 19.97
N THR A 219 -15.63 33.02 21.30
CA THR A 219 -15.17 31.88 22.11
C THR A 219 -15.89 30.59 21.73
N LEU A 220 -17.23 30.61 21.66
CA LEU A 220 -18.02 29.44 21.30
C LEU A 220 -17.69 28.94 19.89
N VAL A 221 -17.56 29.85 18.94
CA VAL A 221 -17.23 29.51 17.56
C VAL A 221 -15.81 28.94 17.46
N THR A 222 -14.86 29.53 18.19
CA THR A 222 -13.47 29.01 18.24
C THR A 222 -13.42 27.61 18.83
N LEU A 223 -14.11 27.38 19.96
CA LEU A 223 -14.20 26.05 20.58
C LEU A 223 -14.87 25.02 19.67
N ALA A 224 -15.92 25.42 18.96
CA ALA A 224 -16.59 24.54 17.99
C ALA A 224 -15.63 24.11 16.85
N ILE A 225 -14.86 25.06 16.28
CA ILE A 225 -13.90 24.76 15.22
C ILE A 225 -12.79 23.86 15.74
N LEU A 226 -12.26 24.13 16.93
CA LEU A 226 -11.23 23.29 17.57
C LEU A 226 -11.76 21.88 17.82
N GLY A 227 -12.98 21.76 18.32
CA GLY A 227 -13.65 20.48 18.55
C GLY A 227 -13.83 19.68 17.25
N ILE A 228 -14.36 20.32 16.21
CA ILE A 228 -14.52 19.69 14.89
C ILE A 228 -13.16 19.28 14.30
N SER A 229 -12.15 20.16 14.36
CA SER A 229 -10.81 19.87 13.85
C SER A 229 -10.18 18.67 14.57
N LEU A 230 -10.32 18.61 15.89
CA LEU A 230 -9.86 17.49 16.70
C LEU A 230 -10.57 16.17 16.35
N LEU A 231 -11.90 16.20 16.27
CA LEU A 231 -12.72 15.04 15.91
C LEU A 231 -12.33 14.49 14.53
N VAL A 232 -12.19 15.38 13.55
CA VAL A 232 -11.77 15.03 12.21
C VAL A 232 -10.37 14.42 12.21
N SER A 233 -9.43 15.00 12.96
CA SER A 233 -8.07 14.48 13.08
C SER A 233 -8.03 13.10 13.74
N MET A 234 -8.81 12.90 14.81
CA MET A 234 -8.93 11.59 15.48
C MET A 234 -9.54 10.52 14.57
N PHE A 235 -10.59 10.89 13.82
CA PHE A 235 -11.25 9.97 12.90
C PHE A 235 -10.29 9.55 11.77
N ASP A 236 -9.51 10.48 11.27
CA ASP A 236 -8.51 10.24 10.23
C ASP A 236 -7.41 9.29 10.71
N ALA A 237 -6.86 9.56 11.88
CA ALA A 237 -5.84 8.71 12.50
C ALA A 237 -6.35 7.27 12.70
N ARG A 238 -7.62 7.11 13.13
CA ARG A 238 -8.26 5.80 13.27
C ARG A 238 -8.46 5.09 11.92
N LEU A 239 -8.87 5.85 10.89
CA LEU A 239 -9.06 5.29 9.55
C LEU A 239 -7.73 4.82 8.95
N GLN A 240 -6.67 5.64 9.05
CA GLN A 240 -5.33 5.27 8.58
C GLN A 240 -4.79 4.03 9.32
N ALA A 241 -4.96 3.96 10.64
CA ALA A 241 -4.56 2.80 11.42
C ALA A 241 -5.30 1.52 10.98
N ARG A 242 -6.62 1.62 10.72
CA ARG A 242 -7.40 0.47 10.22
C ARG A 242 -6.99 0.05 8.81
N THR A 243 -6.78 1.00 7.90
CA THR A 243 -6.39 0.67 6.53
C THR A 243 -5.00 0.03 6.46
N SER A 244 -4.04 0.50 7.26
CA SER A 244 -2.71 -0.11 7.33
C SER A 244 -2.76 -1.54 7.88
N LEU A 245 -3.58 -1.78 8.90
CA LEU A 245 -3.76 -3.11 9.50
C LEU A 245 -4.44 -4.08 8.54
N LEU A 246 -5.47 -3.64 7.81
CA LEU A 246 -6.12 -4.44 6.77
C LEU A 246 -5.18 -4.74 5.61
N ALA A 247 -4.36 -3.77 5.18
CA ALA A 247 -3.38 -3.96 4.12
C ALA A 247 -2.31 -5.00 4.50
N SER A 248 -1.80 -4.96 5.74
CA SER A 248 -0.83 -5.96 6.23
C SER A 248 -1.45 -7.36 6.33
N SER A 249 -2.66 -7.47 6.86
CA SER A 249 -3.37 -8.75 6.96
C SER A 249 -3.69 -9.35 5.58
N LEU A 250 -4.10 -8.51 4.62
CA LEU A 250 -4.34 -8.94 3.23
C LEU A 250 -3.04 -9.40 2.55
N ALA A 251 -1.93 -8.70 2.77
CA ALA A 251 -0.63 -9.08 2.22
C ALA A 251 -0.15 -10.43 2.79
N GLU A 252 -0.36 -10.66 4.08
CA GLU A 252 -0.03 -11.94 4.74
C GLU A 252 -0.91 -13.09 4.22
N ALA A 253 -2.22 -12.88 4.13
CA ALA A 253 -3.14 -13.87 3.56
C ALA A 253 -2.82 -14.20 2.09
N ASN A 254 -2.48 -13.19 1.27
CA ASN A 254 -2.06 -13.41 -0.11
C ASN A 254 -0.75 -14.19 -0.22
N LYS A 255 0.21 -13.93 0.68
CA LYS A 255 1.47 -14.68 0.74
C LYS A 255 1.21 -16.15 1.10
N GLU A 256 0.36 -16.40 2.07
CA GLU A 256 -0.02 -17.76 2.48
C GLU A 256 -0.76 -18.49 1.35
N LEU A 257 -1.73 -17.84 0.70
CA LEU A 257 -2.43 -18.39 -0.46
C LEU A 257 -1.47 -18.71 -1.61
N ALA A 258 -0.51 -17.83 -1.90
CA ALA A 258 0.50 -18.08 -2.92
C ALA A 258 1.39 -19.28 -2.56
N GLN A 259 1.78 -19.42 -1.29
CA GLN A 259 2.54 -20.58 -0.84
C GLN A 259 1.74 -21.88 -0.99
N LEU A 260 0.47 -21.89 -0.60
CA LEU A 260 -0.39 -23.07 -0.74
C LEU A 260 -0.68 -23.40 -2.21
N ALA A 261 -0.82 -22.41 -3.08
CA ALA A 261 -1.12 -22.60 -4.49
C ALA A 261 0.10 -23.05 -5.33
N LEU A 262 1.31 -22.64 -4.92
CA LEU A 262 2.53 -22.81 -5.74
C LEU A 262 3.54 -23.81 -5.14
N HIS A 263 3.33 -24.24 -3.90
CA HIS A 263 4.24 -25.19 -3.24
C HIS A 263 3.53 -26.45 -2.77
N ASP A 264 4.25 -27.55 -2.75
CA ASP A 264 3.82 -28.81 -2.14
C ASP A 264 3.72 -28.64 -0.62
N THR A 265 2.60 -29.01 -0.04
CA THR A 265 2.32 -28.77 1.39
C THR A 265 3.19 -29.61 2.33
N LEU A 266 3.68 -30.76 1.88
CA LEU A 266 4.52 -31.67 2.69
C LEU A 266 5.98 -31.23 2.64
N THR A 267 6.54 -31.09 1.45
CA THR A 267 7.99 -30.86 1.23
C THR A 267 8.36 -29.38 1.11
N ARG A 268 7.37 -28.49 0.93
CA ARG A 268 7.54 -27.06 0.66
C ARG A 268 8.34 -26.75 -0.61
N LEU A 269 8.58 -27.75 -1.45
CA LEU A 269 9.10 -27.56 -2.79
C LEU A 269 8.10 -26.87 -3.71
N PRO A 270 8.54 -26.23 -4.80
CA PRO A 270 7.66 -25.91 -5.92
C PRO A 270 6.78 -27.08 -6.30
N ASN A 271 5.49 -26.83 -6.47
CA ASN A 271 4.57 -27.83 -7.00
C ASN A 271 4.58 -27.82 -8.53
N ARG A 272 3.70 -28.62 -9.15
CA ARG A 272 3.59 -28.71 -10.60
C ARG A 272 3.31 -27.36 -11.28
N ILE A 273 2.45 -26.53 -10.67
CA ILE A 273 2.08 -25.22 -11.24
C ILE A 273 3.29 -24.28 -11.29
N LEU A 274 4.03 -24.19 -10.19
CA LEU A 274 5.22 -23.33 -10.12
C LEU A 274 6.36 -23.90 -11.01
N LEU A 275 6.48 -25.21 -11.12
CA LEU A 275 7.44 -25.84 -12.02
C LEU A 275 7.14 -25.48 -13.49
N GLU A 276 5.90 -25.58 -13.92
CA GLU A 276 5.48 -25.24 -15.30
C GLU A 276 5.79 -23.76 -15.61
N ASP A 277 5.51 -22.83 -14.70
CA ASP A 277 5.88 -21.41 -14.87
C ASP A 277 7.40 -21.21 -14.97
N ARG A 278 8.18 -21.88 -14.11
CA ARG A 278 9.67 -21.80 -14.13
C ARG A 278 10.24 -22.39 -15.42
N LEU A 279 9.65 -23.48 -15.89
CA LEU A 279 10.05 -24.11 -17.14
C LEU A 279 9.77 -23.21 -18.36
N ASP A 280 8.62 -22.57 -18.40
CA ASP A 280 8.30 -21.58 -19.43
C ASP A 280 9.22 -20.35 -19.37
N GLN A 281 9.63 -19.92 -18.17
CA GLN A 281 10.63 -18.85 -18.01
C GLN A 281 12.00 -19.30 -18.53
N ALA A 282 12.42 -20.51 -18.21
CA ALA A 282 13.71 -21.08 -18.68
C ALA A 282 13.74 -21.22 -20.19
N ILE A 283 12.65 -21.67 -20.82
CA ILE A 283 12.54 -21.77 -22.28
C ILE A 283 12.69 -20.39 -22.92
N ARG A 284 11.93 -19.38 -22.44
CA ARG A 284 12.06 -17.99 -22.94
C ARG A 284 13.46 -17.39 -22.75
N LYS A 285 14.15 -17.75 -21.67
CA LYS A 285 15.52 -17.33 -21.42
C LYS A 285 16.47 -18.01 -22.40
N ALA A 286 16.36 -19.33 -22.55
CA ALA A 286 17.20 -20.13 -23.44
C ALA A 286 17.07 -19.70 -24.91
N ASP A 287 15.84 -19.39 -25.38
CA ASP A 287 15.59 -18.86 -26.72
C ASP A 287 16.26 -17.51 -26.99
N ARG A 288 16.34 -16.63 -26.00
CA ARG A 288 16.96 -15.31 -26.13
C ARG A 288 18.48 -15.39 -26.10
N GLU A 289 19.01 -16.28 -25.27
CA GLU A 289 20.46 -16.41 -25.01
C GLU A 289 21.12 -17.49 -25.84
N GLU A 290 20.35 -18.19 -26.69
CA GLU A 290 20.76 -19.36 -27.45
C GLU A 290 21.43 -20.42 -26.57
N SER A 291 20.96 -20.52 -25.32
CA SER A 291 21.51 -21.42 -24.30
C SER A 291 20.67 -22.70 -24.20
N ARG A 292 21.15 -23.65 -23.39
CA ARG A 292 20.53 -24.94 -23.16
C ARG A 292 20.27 -25.14 -21.67
N PHE A 293 19.38 -26.07 -21.33
CA PHE A 293 19.20 -26.52 -19.95
C PHE A 293 18.76 -27.98 -19.93
N ALA A 294 18.99 -28.64 -18.80
CA ALA A 294 18.54 -30.01 -18.58
C ALA A 294 17.31 -30.03 -17.67
N LEU A 295 16.35 -30.87 -18.02
CA LEU A 295 15.24 -31.26 -17.18
C LEU A 295 15.43 -32.69 -16.72
N MET A 296 15.43 -32.93 -15.41
CA MET A 296 15.58 -34.26 -14.82
C MET A 296 14.28 -34.66 -14.14
N PHE A 297 13.66 -35.72 -14.58
CA PHE A 297 12.52 -36.35 -13.92
C PHE A 297 13.01 -37.48 -13.03
N MET A 298 12.61 -37.49 -11.76
CA MET A 298 13.17 -38.37 -10.73
C MET A 298 12.02 -39.06 -9.98
N ASP A 299 12.22 -40.33 -9.65
CA ASP A 299 11.25 -41.13 -8.90
C ASP A 299 11.98 -42.06 -7.90
N LEU A 300 11.38 -42.21 -6.72
CA LEU A 300 11.94 -43.03 -5.64
C LEU A 300 11.60 -44.50 -5.85
N ASP A 301 12.62 -45.31 -6.08
CA ASP A 301 12.43 -46.74 -6.23
C ASP A 301 11.98 -47.40 -4.90
N GLY A 302 10.88 -48.11 -4.94
CA GLY A 302 10.41 -48.85 -3.77
C GLY A 302 9.60 -48.02 -2.76
N PHE A 303 9.29 -46.78 -3.00
CA PHE A 303 8.54 -45.91 -2.09
C PHE A 303 7.16 -46.49 -1.71
N LYS A 304 6.47 -47.10 -2.68
CA LYS A 304 5.19 -47.79 -2.41
C LYS A 304 5.36 -48.91 -1.38
N ALA A 305 6.43 -49.69 -1.46
CA ALA A 305 6.69 -50.79 -0.52
C ALA A 305 6.97 -50.22 0.90
N VAL A 306 7.60 -49.05 1.02
CA VAL A 306 7.76 -48.35 2.30
C VAL A 306 6.40 -47.95 2.87
N ASN A 307 5.53 -47.36 2.07
CA ASN A 307 4.16 -47.02 2.50
C ASN A 307 3.37 -48.25 2.94
N ASP A 308 3.43 -49.32 2.18
CA ASP A 308 2.70 -50.55 2.46
C ASP A 308 3.22 -51.26 3.72
N ALA A 309 4.54 -51.18 4.01
CA ALA A 309 5.15 -51.82 5.18
C ALA A 309 5.11 -50.97 6.46
N TYR A 310 5.30 -49.64 6.36
CA TYR A 310 5.52 -48.75 7.51
C TYR A 310 4.46 -47.65 7.63
N GLY A 311 3.49 -47.59 6.71
CA GLY A 311 2.39 -46.62 6.71
C GLY A 311 2.78 -45.26 6.09
N HIS A 312 1.75 -44.53 5.66
CA HIS A 312 1.90 -43.24 4.94
C HIS A 312 2.62 -42.18 5.75
N ASN A 313 2.46 -42.14 7.08
CA ASN A 313 3.19 -41.19 7.93
C ASN A 313 4.72 -41.36 7.88
N THR A 314 5.19 -42.60 7.73
CA THR A 314 6.62 -42.90 7.56
C THR A 314 7.08 -42.52 6.17
N GLY A 315 6.27 -42.79 5.13
CA GLY A 315 6.51 -42.33 3.77
C GLY A 315 6.60 -40.81 3.66
N ASP A 316 5.72 -40.09 4.32
CA ASP A 316 5.73 -38.62 4.33
C ASP A 316 7.02 -38.08 4.96
N ARG A 317 7.48 -38.66 6.08
CA ARG A 317 8.78 -38.28 6.69
C ARG A 317 9.95 -38.64 5.78
N LEU A 318 9.89 -39.78 5.09
CA LEU A 318 10.90 -40.13 4.10
C LEU A 318 10.98 -39.11 2.97
N LEU A 319 9.85 -38.66 2.43
CA LEU A 319 9.79 -37.64 1.38
C LEU A 319 10.41 -36.30 1.83
N VAL A 320 10.22 -35.91 3.09
CA VAL A 320 10.85 -34.73 3.67
C VAL A 320 12.37 -34.94 3.76
N ALA A 321 12.82 -36.09 4.27
CA ALA A 321 14.25 -36.41 4.39
C ALA A 321 14.94 -36.49 2.99
N VAL A 322 14.27 -37.08 2.01
CA VAL A 322 14.72 -37.07 0.60
C VAL A 322 14.86 -35.66 0.04
N THR A 323 13.85 -34.82 0.31
CA THR A 323 13.88 -33.41 -0.14
C THR A 323 15.09 -32.66 0.40
N GLU A 324 15.38 -32.80 1.69
CA GLU A 324 16.54 -32.12 2.29
C GLU A 324 17.86 -32.66 1.72
N ARG A 325 17.98 -34.00 1.56
CA ARG A 325 19.17 -34.61 0.98
C ARG A 325 19.41 -34.20 -0.49
N LEU A 326 18.35 -34.09 -1.29
CA LEU A 326 18.44 -33.60 -2.66
C LEU A 326 18.87 -32.12 -2.68
N LYS A 327 18.33 -31.27 -1.81
CA LYS A 327 18.74 -29.85 -1.69
C LYS A 327 20.21 -29.69 -1.34
N GLU A 328 20.76 -30.55 -0.48
CA GLU A 328 22.16 -30.50 -0.09
C GLU A 328 23.14 -30.75 -1.28
N GLN A 329 22.71 -31.53 -2.28
CA GLN A 329 23.48 -31.77 -3.48
C GLN A 329 23.42 -30.63 -4.51
N LEU A 330 22.40 -29.73 -4.37
CA LEU A 330 22.16 -28.68 -5.34
C LEU A 330 22.89 -27.39 -4.95
N ARG A 331 23.88 -26.99 -5.73
CA ARG A 331 24.61 -25.73 -5.57
C ARG A 331 24.39 -24.86 -6.80
N GLY A 332 23.82 -23.67 -6.64
CA GLY A 332 23.60 -22.72 -7.74
C GLY A 332 22.12 -22.45 -8.04
N GLN A 333 21.82 -22.09 -9.29
CA GLN A 333 20.44 -21.79 -9.71
C GLN A 333 19.75 -23.06 -10.21
N PHE A 334 19.05 -23.75 -9.33
CA PHE A 334 18.25 -24.92 -9.66
C PHE A 334 16.82 -24.73 -9.20
N THR A 335 15.88 -25.32 -9.93
CA THR A 335 14.50 -25.45 -9.45
C THR A 335 14.19 -26.93 -9.22
N LEU A 336 14.16 -27.32 -7.94
CA LEU A 336 13.69 -28.65 -7.52
C LEU A 336 12.20 -28.53 -7.19
N ALA A 337 11.37 -29.37 -7.82
CA ALA A 337 9.93 -29.42 -7.63
C ALA A 337 9.47 -30.83 -7.27
N ARG A 338 8.35 -30.95 -6.54
CA ARG A 338 7.63 -32.21 -6.36
C ARG A 338 6.30 -32.14 -7.09
N ILE A 339 6.09 -33.07 -8.02
CA ILE A 339 4.88 -33.09 -8.86
C ILE A 339 3.74 -33.83 -8.17
N GLY A 340 4.06 -34.89 -7.43
CA GLY A 340 3.10 -35.69 -6.67
C GLY A 340 3.71 -37.05 -6.29
N GLY A 341 3.14 -37.70 -5.30
CA GLY A 341 3.63 -39.01 -4.83
C GLY A 341 5.13 -38.99 -4.51
N ASP A 342 5.90 -39.82 -5.18
CA ASP A 342 7.35 -40.00 -5.10
C ASP A 342 8.11 -39.34 -6.28
N GLU A 343 7.42 -38.52 -7.07
CA GLU A 343 7.97 -37.90 -8.28
C GLU A 343 8.52 -36.48 -7.99
N PHE A 344 9.78 -36.28 -8.34
CA PHE A 344 10.49 -35.00 -8.27
C PHE A 344 10.96 -34.58 -9.65
N VAL A 345 11.05 -33.28 -9.88
CA VAL A 345 11.64 -32.72 -11.11
C VAL A 345 12.65 -31.64 -10.77
N LEU A 346 13.79 -31.72 -11.42
CA LEU A 346 14.86 -30.75 -11.31
C LEU A 346 15.08 -30.06 -12.66
N LEU A 347 14.96 -28.75 -12.65
CA LEU A 347 15.37 -27.89 -13.75
C LEU A 347 16.78 -27.38 -13.46
N ALA A 348 17.74 -27.77 -14.28
CA ALA A 348 19.17 -27.45 -14.12
C ALA A 348 19.66 -26.61 -15.31
N GLU A 349 20.11 -25.39 -15.02
CA GLU A 349 20.76 -24.52 -16.02
C GLU A 349 22.17 -25.06 -16.32
N THR A 350 22.26 -26.01 -17.20
CA THR A 350 23.54 -26.59 -17.66
C THR A 350 23.52 -26.81 -19.16
N ASP A 351 24.57 -26.37 -19.83
CA ASP A 351 24.71 -26.42 -21.29
C ASP A 351 25.37 -27.73 -21.78
N GLN A 352 26.06 -28.46 -20.87
CA GLN A 352 26.83 -29.61 -21.23
C GLN A 352 26.19 -30.93 -20.75
N PRO A 353 26.08 -31.94 -21.60
CA PRO A 353 25.56 -33.26 -21.19
C PRO A 353 26.39 -33.89 -20.05
N ASN A 354 27.71 -33.64 -20.03
CA ASN A 354 28.61 -34.18 -18.99
C ASN A 354 28.29 -33.57 -17.61
N ASP A 355 27.96 -32.30 -17.54
CA ASP A 355 27.58 -31.65 -16.26
C ASP A 355 26.24 -32.18 -15.75
N ALA A 356 25.27 -32.38 -16.66
CA ALA A 356 24.01 -33.01 -16.30
C ALA A 356 24.20 -34.48 -15.85
N ALA A 357 25.08 -35.22 -16.51
CA ALA A 357 25.44 -36.58 -16.09
C ALA A 357 26.11 -36.58 -14.71
N ALA A 358 27.05 -35.68 -14.46
CA ALA A 358 27.71 -35.54 -13.16
C ALA A 358 26.74 -35.20 -12.07
N LEU A 359 25.80 -34.28 -12.33
CA LEU A 359 24.73 -33.88 -11.38
C LEU A 359 23.81 -35.08 -11.11
N ALA A 360 23.29 -35.74 -12.14
CA ALA A 360 22.43 -36.92 -11.98
C ALA A 360 23.12 -38.03 -11.18
N ASN A 361 24.41 -38.29 -11.47
CA ASN A 361 25.20 -39.24 -10.72
C ASN A 361 25.38 -38.85 -9.25
N ALA A 362 25.62 -37.59 -8.96
CA ALA A 362 25.71 -37.08 -7.57
C ALA A 362 24.37 -37.25 -6.84
N LEU A 363 23.24 -36.98 -7.51
CA LEU A 363 21.90 -37.18 -6.95
C LEU A 363 21.65 -38.65 -6.65
N VAL A 364 21.97 -39.58 -7.57
CA VAL A 364 21.82 -41.03 -7.37
C VAL A 364 22.72 -41.51 -6.21
N HIS A 365 24.00 -41.14 -6.17
CA HIS A 365 24.91 -41.52 -5.09
C HIS A 365 24.52 -40.92 -3.72
N ALA A 366 23.76 -39.83 -3.68
CA ALA A 366 23.24 -39.32 -2.44
C ALA A 366 22.29 -40.31 -1.72
N PHE A 367 21.78 -41.31 -2.44
CA PHE A 367 20.91 -42.38 -1.93
C PHE A 367 21.67 -43.64 -1.50
N ASP A 368 22.98 -43.71 -1.63
CA ASP A 368 23.78 -44.87 -1.20
C ASP A 368 23.71 -45.06 0.34
N ASN A 369 23.49 -43.98 1.09
CA ASN A 369 23.31 -44.02 2.54
C ASN A 369 21.82 -44.13 2.92
N PRO A 370 21.48 -44.95 3.93
CA PRO A 370 20.11 -45.04 4.42
C PRO A 370 19.52 -43.67 4.87
N PHE A 371 18.21 -43.55 4.85
CA PHE A 371 17.50 -42.42 5.39
C PHE A 371 17.08 -42.72 6.83
N ALA A 372 17.52 -41.90 7.77
CA ALA A 372 17.11 -41.96 9.16
C ALA A 372 15.70 -41.38 9.31
N VAL A 373 14.70 -42.22 9.44
CA VAL A 373 13.30 -41.87 9.66
C VAL A 373 12.82 -42.58 10.91
N GLU A 374 13.10 -41.98 12.07
CA GLU A 374 12.84 -42.59 13.38
C GLU A 374 11.48 -43.31 13.48
N PRO A 375 11.40 -44.53 13.97
CA PRO A 375 12.52 -45.33 14.53
C PRO A 375 13.24 -46.19 13.48
N TYR A 376 13.10 -45.95 12.17
CA TYR A 376 13.57 -46.80 11.10
C TYR A 376 14.76 -46.20 10.34
N GLU A 377 15.62 -47.05 9.81
CA GLU A 377 16.57 -46.74 8.75
C GLU A 377 16.03 -47.32 7.44
N LEU A 378 15.72 -46.46 6.47
CA LEU A 378 15.11 -46.87 5.21
C LEU A 378 16.09 -46.75 4.06
N VAL A 379 16.18 -47.81 3.25
CA VAL A 379 16.96 -47.81 2.02
C VAL A 379 16.02 -47.68 0.83
N VAL A 380 16.19 -46.62 0.08
CA VAL A 380 15.48 -46.36 -1.18
C VAL A 380 16.51 -45.86 -2.20
N THR A 381 16.28 -46.11 -3.46
CA THR A 381 17.16 -45.64 -4.56
C THR A 381 16.41 -44.65 -5.44
N LEU A 382 17.12 -44.01 -6.36
CA LEU A 382 16.61 -42.97 -7.23
C LEU A 382 16.78 -43.35 -8.69
N SER A 383 15.70 -43.33 -9.45
CA SER A 383 15.73 -43.44 -10.91
C SER A 383 15.54 -42.07 -11.55
N VAL A 384 16.45 -41.68 -12.46
CA VAL A 384 16.46 -40.34 -13.08
C VAL A 384 16.38 -40.43 -14.59
N GLY A 385 15.52 -39.64 -15.21
CA GLY A 385 15.50 -39.45 -16.65
C GLY A 385 15.84 -38.01 -17.03
N ILE A 386 16.67 -37.80 -18.04
CA ILE A 386 17.22 -36.50 -18.41
C ILE A 386 16.81 -36.16 -19.85
N ALA A 387 16.23 -34.96 -20.03
CA ALA A 387 15.93 -34.38 -21.33
C ALA A 387 16.53 -32.98 -21.47
N PHE A 388 17.04 -32.62 -22.64
CA PHE A 388 17.68 -31.33 -22.92
C PHE A 388 16.80 -30.44 -23.79
N TYR A 389 16.66 -29.19 -23.38
CA TYR A 389 16.13 -28.14 -24.25
C TYR A 389 17.24 -27.57 -25.16
N PRO A 390 16.98 -27.31 -26.45
CA PRO A 390 15.76 -27.59 -27.22
C PRO A 390 15.79 -28.94 -27.97
N HIS A 391 16.80 -29.78 -27.73
CA HIS A 391 17.04 -31.01 -28.48
C HIS A 391 15.94 -32.06 -28.26
N ASP A 392 15.58 -32.26 -26.98
CA ASP A 392 14.65 -33.32 -26.58
C ASP A 392 13.23 -32.80 -26.34
N GLY A 393 12.93 -31.58 -26.73
CA GLY A 393 11.59 -30.99 -26.68
C GLY A 393 11.64 -29.48 -26.89
N LYS A 394 10.60 -28.93 -27.52
CA LYS A 394 10.49 -27.51 -27.84
C LYS A 394 9.58 -26.74 -26.89
N ASN A 395 8.88 -27.43 -26.03
CA ASN A 395 8.00 -26.87 -25.01
C ASN A 395 8.06 -27.68 -23.72
N GLY A 396 7.57 -27.10 -22.62
CA GLY A 396 7.66 -27.70 -21.30
C GLY A 396 6.99 -29.06 -21.20
N ARG A 397 5.88 -29.26 -21.91
CA ARG A 397 5.13 -30.55 -21.92
C ARG A 397 5.92 -31.65 -22.60
N GLU A 398 6.55 -31.37 -23.74
CA GLU A 398 7.39 -32.35 -24.45
C GLU A 398 8.63 -32.73 -23.60
N LEU A 399 9.29 -31.75 -22.98
CA LEU A 399 10.45 -32.00 -22.12
C LEU A 399 10.09 -32.88 -20.92
N LEU A 400 9.00 -32.56 -20.21
CA LEU A 400 8.52 -33.38 -19.09
C LEU A 400 8.19 -34.78 -19.51
N PHE A 401 7.46 -34.97 -20.63
CA PHE A 401 7.12 -36.25 -21.15
C PHE A 401 8.35 -37.10 -21.56
N ASN A 402 9.34 -36.47 -22.20
CA ASN A 402 10.55 -37.15 -22.66
C ASN A 402 11.51 -37.46 -21.48
N ALA A 403 11.60 -36.60 -20.48
CA ALA A 403 12.35 -36.89 -19.24
C ALA A 403 11.68 -38.03 -18.44
N ASP A 404 10.35 -38.08 -18.35
CA ASP A 404 9.61 -39.19 -17.75
C ASP A 404 9.85 -40.51 -18.47
N ALA A 405 9.81 -40.53 -19.82
CA ALA A 405 10.11 -41.70 -20.60
C ALA A 405 11.52 -42.24 -20.37
N ALA A 406 12.51 -41.35 -20.19
CA ALA A 406 13.88 -41.73 -19.86
C ALA A 406 13.98 -42.29 -18.42
N MET A 407 13.28 -41.71 -17.46
CA MET A 407 13.21 -42.21 -16.08
C MET A 407 12.56 -43.58 -16.04
N TYR A 408 11.47 -43.78 -16.78
CA TYR A 408 10.80 -45.08 -16.90
C TYR A 408 11.72 -46.16 -17.51
N HIS A 409 12.54 -45.79 -18.51
CA HIS A 409 13.59 -46.66 -19.06
C HIS A 409 14.59 -47.05 -17.98
N THR A 410 15.09 -46.10 -17.16
CA THR A 410 15.99 -46.37 -16.05
C THR A 410 15.40 -47.39 -15.06
N LYS A 411 14.11 -47.25 -14.71
CA LYS A 411 13.42 -48.19 -13.82
C LYS A 411 13.38 -49.62 -14.38
N HIS A 412 13.29 -49.78 -15.71
CA HIS A 412 13.24 -51.09 -16.36
C HIS A 412 14.62 -51.70 -16.65
N THR A 413 15.67 -50.92 -16.73
CA THR A 413 17.05 -51.39 -17.03
C THR A 413 17.91 -51.62 -15.78
N GLY A 414 17.31 -51.52 -14.57
CA GLY A 414 18.05 -51.87 -13.35
C GLY A 414 17.78 -50.99 -12.13
N ARG A 415 17.06 -49.86 -12.28
CA ARG A 415 16.89 -48.83 -11.24
C ARG A 415 18.19 -48.22 -10.75
N ASN A 416 18.15 -47.41 -9.72
CA ASN A 416 19.33 -46.81 -9.09
C ASN A 416 20.32 -46.23 -10.08
N GLY A 417 19.89 -45.30 -10.93
CA GLY A 417 20.71 -44.75 -11.99
C GLY A 417 20.03 -43.64 -12.78
N TYR A 418 20.61 -43.29 -13.90
CA TYR A 418 20.03 -42.28 -14.78
C TYR A 418 20.16 -42.71 -16.26
N SER A 419 19.26 -42.14 -17.08
CA SER A 419 19.27 -42.30 -18.56
C SER A 419 19.00 -40.95 -19.22
N PHE A 420 19.72 -40.70 -20.33
CA PHE A 420 19.35 -39.62 -21.24
C PHE A 420 18.22 -40.07 -22.15
N PHE A 421 17.31 -39.15 -22.43
CA PHE A 421 16.23 -39.42 -23.36
C PHE A 421 16.76 -39.82 -24.75
N GLN A 422 16.12 -40.83 -25.34
CA GLN A 422 16.30 -41.23 -26.74
C GLN A 422 14.92 -41.46 -27.36
N PRO A 423 14.67 -41.04 -28.63
CA PRO A 423 13.37 -41.19 -29.28
C PRO A 423 12.80 -42.61 -29.30
N SER A 424 13.66 -43.63 -29.28
CA SER A 424 13.30 -45.06 -29.20
C SER A 424 12.55 -45.42 -27.89
N MET A 425 12.79 -44.65 -26.78
CA MET A 425 12.19 -44.91 -25.47
C MET A 425 10.69 -44.69 -25.48
N ASN A 426 10.20 -43.68 -26.22
CA ASN A 426 8.76 -43.44 -26.40
C ASN A 426 8.05 -44.60 -27.07
N THR A 427 8.68 -45.23 -28.05
CA THR A 427 8.11 -46.39 -28.78
C THR A 427 8.06 -47.62 -27.87
N GLN A 428 9.09 -47.82 -27.04
CA GLN A 428 9.13 -48.93 -26.08
C GLN A 428 8.06 -48.81 -25.00
N ALA A 429 7.84 -47.63 -24.44
CA ALA A 429 6.82 -47.38 -23.44
C ALA A 429 5.40 -47.64 -23.99
N GLN A 430 5.10 -47.20 -25.21
CA GLN A 430 3.83 -47.45 -25.87
C GLN A 430 3.63 -48.92 -26.17
N THR A 431 4.63 -49.63 -26.68
CA THR A 431 4.56 -51.06 -26.99
C THR A 431 4.33 -51.87 -25.73
N GLN A 432 4.93 -51.52 -24.62
CA GLN A 432 4.79 -52.24 -23.36
C GLN A 432 3.40 -52.03 -22.72
N LEU A 433 2.84 -50.82 -22.81
CA LEU A 433 1.45 -50.56 -22.41
C LEU A 433 0.44 -51.34 -23.27
N GLN A 434 0.66 -51.44 -24.58
CA GLN A 434 -0.16 -52.27 -25.47
C GLN A 434 -0.05 -53.74 -25.09
N LEU A 435 1.15 -54.23 -24.83
CA LEU A 435 1.35 -55.63 -24.43
C LEU A 435 0.68 -55.96 -23.09
N MET A 436 0.75 -55.08 -22.12
CA MET A 436 0.06 -55.23 -20.83
C MET A 436 -1.45 -55.23 -20.99
N ASN A 437 -2.00 -54.34 -21.80
CA ASN A 437 -3.43 -54.31 -22.12
C ASN A 437 -3.89 -55.59 -22.83
N ASP A 438 -3.11 -56.08 -23.81
CA ASP A 438 -3.39 -57.32 -24.53
C ASP A 438 -3.31 -58.55 -23.62
N LEU A 439 -2.34 -58.60 -22.71
CA LEU A 439 -2.24 -59.63 -21.68
C LEU A 439 -3.43 -59.60 -20.71
N TRP A 440 -3.84 -58.42 -20.28
CA TRP A 440 -4.98 -58.24 -19.37
C TRP A 440 -6.31 -58.67 -20.06
N LEU A 441 -6.50 -58.25 -21.32
CA LEU A 441 -7.65 -58.68 -22.14
C LEU A 441 -7.67 -60.22 -22.33
N ARG A 442 -6.51 -60.83 -22.64
CA ARG A 442 -6.42 -62.30 -22.77
C ARG A 442 -6.67 -63.03 -21.46
N ALA A 443 -6.21 -62.49 -20.31
CA ALA A 443 -6.44 -63.04 -18.98
C ALA A 443 -7.93 -62.94 -18.58
N SER A 444 -8.57 -61.81 -18.88
CA SER A 444 -10.00 -61.61 -18.60
C SER A 444 -10.91 -62.52 -19.43
N VAL A 445 -10.55 -62.73 -20.70
CA VAL A 445 -11.27 -63.70 -21.60
C VAL A 445 -11.07 -65.14 -21.10
N LYS A 446 -9.88 -65.55 -20.67
CA LYS A 446 -9.67 -66.88 -20.10
C LYS A 446 -10.44 -67.09 -18.77
N ASN A 447 -10.49 -66.10 -17.91
CA ASN A 447 -11.29 -66.18 -16.67
C ASN A 447 -12.79 -66.24 -16.92
N SER A 448 -13.30 -65.53 -17.93
CA SER A 448 -14.74 -65.64 -18.32
C SER A 448 -15.07 -66.99 -18.95
N ALA A 449 -14.16 -67.57 -19.74
CA ALA A 449 -14.31 -68.91 -20.29
C ALA A 449 -14.31 -70.01 -19.22
N TRP A 450 -13.49 -69.80 -18.12
CA TRP A 450 -13.47 -70.70 -16.97
C TRP A 450 -14.76 -70.63 -16.16
N CYS A 451 -15.32 -69.47 -15.96
CA CYS A 451 -16.63 -69.27 -15.28
C CYS A 451 -17.78 -69.90 -16.08
N ILE A 452 -17.75 -69.86 -17.42
CA ILE A 452 -18.76 -70.44 -18.25
C ILE A 452 -18.65 -71.98 -18.22
N SER A 453 -17.44 -72.54 -18.20
CA SER A 453 -17.24 -73.98 -18.11
C SER A 453 -17.61 -74.63 -16.77
N LEU A 454 -17.52 -73.91 -15.69
CA LEU A 454 -17.93 -74.27 -14.34
C LEU A 454 -19.48 -74.29 -14.18
N ASN A 455 -20.16 -73.37 -14.88
CA ASN A 455 -21.62 -73.28 -14.82
C ASN A 455 -22.29 -74.29 -15.70
N SER A 456 -21.62 -74.90 -16.74
CA SER A 456 -22.12 -75.93 -17.60
C SER A 456 -22.00 -77.34 -17.00
N ARG A 457 -21.34 -77.51 -15.87
CA ARG A 457 -21.19 -78.79 -15.12
C ARG A 457 -22.14 -78.97 -13.92
N ARG A 458 -23.19 -78.16 -13.81
CA ARG A 458 -24.22 -78.43 -12.77
C ARG A 458 -25.14 -79.57 -13.34
N PRO A 459 -25.27 -80.71 -12.65
CA PRO A 459 -26.21 -81.73 -13.02
C PRO A 459 -27.66 -81.24 -12.91
N PRO A 460 -28.59 -81.67 -13.76
CA PRO A 460 -29.97 -81.29 -13.67
C PRO A 460 -30.53 -81.76 -12.31
N GLY A 461 -31.15 -80.85 -11.58
CA GLY A 461 -31.69 -81.08 -10.28
C GLY A 461 -32.72 -82.17 -10.18
N ARG A 462 -32.67 -82.88 -9.07
CA ARG A 462 -33.81 -83.60 -8.49
C ARG A 462 -34.53 -82.68 -7.47
#